data_60802fcb4321921f3e25483b4ac628ee
#
_entry.id   60802fcb4321921f3e25483b4ac628ee
#
_cell.length_a   1.000
_cell.length_b   1.000
_cell.length_c   1.000
_cell.angle_alpha   90.00
_cell.angle_beta   90.00
_cell.angle_gamma   90.00
#
_symmetry.space_group_name_H-M   'P 1'
#
loop_
_entity.id
_entity.type
_entity.pdbx_description
1 polymer ?
#
loop_
_entity_poly.entity_id
_entity_poly.type
_entity_poly.pdbx_seq_one_letter_code
_entity_poly.pdbx_strand_id
1 'polypeptide(L)'
;MFAMMGTVFAQSTTNDVPFPNGFRDWFMVNTMIVTKDSPIFAEIGGLHHIYVNQTAFPTLKAGGPYPYPDGSVFADDVHEFSMKDSSYLEGGKKAVTVMVKDEKKYASTGGWSFQVWAGGDPSKPLIGDATKPCFTCHTPQKAQDFTFSTYIP
;
A
#
# COMPACT_ATOMS: atom_id res chain seq x y z
N MET A 1 38.30 24.51 27.75
CA MET A 1 36.82 24.45 27.55
C MET A 1 36.61 24.05 26.09
N PHE A 2 36.49 22.73 25.84
CA PHE A 2 36.32 22.19 24.49
C PHE A 2 34.82 21.99 24.26
N ALA A 3 34.26 22.72 23.30
CA ALA A 3 32.88 22.53 22.84
C ALA A 3 32.84 21.33 21.88
N MET A 4 32.20 20.24 22.29
CA MET A 4 31.86 19.13 21.40
C MET A 4 30.70 19.60 20.49
N MET A 5 31.00 19.84 19.22
CA MET A 5 29.98 19.97 18.17
C MET A 5 29.47 18.56 17.84
N GLY A 6 28.28 18.23 18.37
CA GLY A 6 27.55 17.05 17.98
C GLY A 6 27.05 17.20 16.53
N THR A 7 27.60 16.40 15.64
CA THR A 7 27.07 16.27 14.26
C THR A 7 25.72 15.55 14.34
N VAL A 8 24.65 16.32 14.19
CA VAL A 8 23.31 15.75 13.96
C VAL A 8 23.30 15.21 12.54
N PHE A 9 23.42 13.89 12.42
CA PHE A 9 23.15 13.22 11.14
C PHE A 9 21.64 13.36 10.89
N ALA A 10 21.27 14.19 9.93
CA ALA A 10 19.91 14.17 9.38
C ALA A 10 19.69 12.78 8.79
N GLN A 11 18.83 11.98 9.42
CA GLN A 11 18.34 10.74 8.82
C GLN A 11 17.64 11.11 7.53
N SER A 12 18.20 10.68 6.41
CA SER A 12 17.55 10.74 5.11
C SER A 12 16.27 9.90 5.20
N THR A 13 15.12 10.54 5.23
CA THR A 13 13.80 9.90 5.19
C THR A 13 13.45 9.48 3.77
N THR A 14 14.37 8.85 3.04
CA THR A 14 14.04 8.27 1.76
C THR A 14 13.28 6.97 2.04
N ASN A 15 12.00 6.96 1.66
CA ASN A 15 11.19 5.76 1.67
C ASN A 15 11.75 4.78 0.62
N ASP A 16 12.38 3.71 1.08
CA ASP A 16 13.10 2.73 0.26
C ASP A 16 12.26 1.51 -0.15
N VAL A 17 10.94 1.62 -0.06
CA VAL A 17 10.02 0.59 -0.55
C VAL A 17 10.21 0.42 -2.06
N PRO A 18 10.57 -0.78 -2.55
CA PRO A 18 10.80 -1.02 -3.96
C PRO A 18 9.47 -1.07 -4.73
N PHE A 19 9.51 -0.68 -6.03
CA PHE A 19 8.39 -0.90 -6.93
C PHE A 19 8.11 -2.41 -7.06
N PRO A 20 6.84 -2.85 -6.97
CA PRO A 20 6.48 -4.26 -6.98
C PRO A 20 6.49 -4.84 -8.41
N ASN A 21 7.66 -4.96 -9.03
CA ASN A 21 7.78 -5.47 -10.39
C ASN A 21 7.09 -6.82 -10.54
N GLY A 22 6.33 -7.00 -11.62
CA GLY A 22 5.61 -8.25 -11.91
C GLY A 22 4.39 -8.52 -11.01
N PHE A 23 3.92 -7.55 -10.24
CA PHE A 23 2.80 -7.74 -9.30
C PHE A 23 1.50 -8.22 -9.98
N ARG A 24 1.31 -7.97 -11.26
CA ARG A 24 0.13 -8.44 -11.99
C ARG A 24 0.13 -9.96 -12.23
N ASP A 25 1.24 -10.63 -11.99
CA ASP A 25 1.36 -12.09 -12.02
C ASP A 25 1.09 -12.71 -10.63
N TRP A 26 0.81 -11.88 -9.62
CA TRP A 26 0.47 -12.32 -8.26
C TRP A 26 -1.01 -12.68 -8.14
N PHE A 27 -1.44 -13.06 -6.94
CA PHE A 27 -2.84 -13.35 -6.68
C PHE A 27 -3.67 -12.07 -6.62
N MET A 28 -4.57 -11.87 -7.56
CA MET A 28 -5.59 -10.84 -7.44
C MET A 28 -6.64 -11.33 -6.42
N VAL A 29 -6.82 -10.59 -5.35
CA VAL A 29 -7.63 -11.04 -4.21
C VAL A 29 -8.87 -10.20 -3.99
N ASN A 30 -8.89 -8.98 -4.52
CA ASN A 30 -10.00 -8.07 -4.31
C ASN A 30 -10.09 -7.01 -5.42
N THR A 31 -11.30 -6.48 -5.63
CA THR A 31 -11.54 -5.32 -6.49
C THR A 31 -12.53 -4.40 -5.77
N MET A 32 -12.30 -3.10 -5.84
CA MET A 32 -13.26 -2.11 -5.34
C MET A 32 -13.31 -0.88 -6.24
N ILE A 33 -14.43 -0.16 -6.19
CA ILE A 33 -14.59 1.14 -6.84
C ILE A 33 -14.89 2.18 -5.76
N VAL A 34 -13.99 3.17 -5.64
CA VAL A 34 -14.20 4.33 -4.78
C VAL A 34 -14.75 5.45 -5.63
N THR A 35 -16.05 5.72 -5.49
CA THR A 35 -16.77 6.72 -6.28
C THR A 35 -16.69 8.11 -5.65
N LYS A 36 -17.13 9.13 -6.39
CA LYS A 36 -17.15 10.54 -5.95
C LYS A 36 -17.97 10.79 -4.68
N ASP A 37 -18.89 9.88 -4.35
CA ASP A 37 -19.71 9.98 -3.15
C ASP A 37 -18.97 9.50 -1.88
N SER A 38 -17.80 8.88 -2.05
CA SER A 38 -16.97 8.44 -0.93
C SER A 38 -16.23 9.61 -0.30
N PRO A 39 -16.21 9.74 1.03
CA PRO A 39 -15.45 10.78 1.72
C PRO A 39 -13.93 10.68 1.50
N ILE A 40 -13.43 9.51 1.07
CA ILE A 40 -11.99 9.28 0.80
C ILE A 40 -11.68 9.32 -0.70
N PHE A 41 -12.60 9.80 -1.55
CA PHE A 41 -12.39 9.85 -3.00
C PHE A 41 -11.19 10.72 -3.41
N ALA A 42 -10.97 11.82 -2.70
CA ALA A 42 -9.86 12.73 -3.01
C ALA A 42 -8.49 12.05 -2.86
N GLU A 43 -8.38 11.12 -1.91
CA GLU A 43 -7.15 10.40 -1.57
C GLU A 43 -6.95 9.16 -2.44
N ILE A 44 -8.00 8.33 -2.54
CA ILE A 44 -7.90 7.01 -3.17
C ILE A 44 -9.02 6.73 -4.19
N GLY A 45 -9.69 7.75 -4.72
CA GLY A 45 -10.75 7.54 -5.71
C GLY A 45 -10.25 6.80 -6.95
N GLY A 46 -11.03 5.81 -7.43
CA GLY A 46 -10.67 5.01 -8.60
C GLY A 46 -11.24 3.59 -8.56
N LEU A 47 -10.89 2.84 -9.59
CA LEU A 47 -11.06 1.39 -9.66
C LEU A 47 -9.76 0.73 -9.20
N HIS A 48 -9.85 -0.15 -8.22
CA HIS A 48 -8.75 -0.79 -7.54
C HIS A 48 -8.72 -2.28 -7.84
N HIS A 49 -7.56 -2.81 -8.21
CA HIS A 49 -7.28 -4.24 -8.28
C HIS A 49 -6.17 -4.58 -7.29
N ILE A 50 -6.51 -5.32 -6.24
CA ILE A 50 -5.59 -5.62 -5.15
C ILE A 50 -4.96 -6.97 -5.37
N TYR A 51 -3.63 -6.98 -5.40
CA TYR A 51 -2.80 -8.15 -5.57
C TYR A 51 -1.98 -8.40 -4.31
N VAL A 52 -1.73 -9.66 -4.02
CA VAL A 52 -0.82 -10.08 -2.94
C VAL A 52 0.20 -11.07 -3.45
N ASN A 53 1.43 -10.96 -2.91
CA ASN A 53 2.47 -11.89 -3.29
C ASN A 53 2.30 -13.27 -2.65
N GLN A 54 3.14 -14.22 -3.07
CA GLN A 54 3.13 -15.61 -2.59
C GLN A 54 3.30 -15.71 -1.06
N THR A 55 4.03 -14.75 -0.45
CA THR A 55 4.28 -14.73 1.00
C THR A 55 3.04 -14.33 1.80
N ALA A 56 2.29 -13.33 1.33
CA ALA A 56 1.09 -12.83 2.01
C ALA A 56 -0.13 -13.73 1.80
N PHE A 57 -0.24 -14.38 0.65
CA PHE A 57 -1.47 -15.06 0.22
C PHE A 57 -1.99 -16.14 1.18
N PRO A 58 -1.16 -17.04 1.76
CA PRO A 58 -1.64 -18.05 2.68
C PRO A 58 -2.32 -17.47 3.92
N THR A 59 -1.73 -16.44 4.53
CA THR A 59 -2.29 -15.77 5.71
C THR A 59 -3.60 -15.06 5.36
N LEU A 60 -3.65 -14.34 4.23
CA LEU A 60 -4.86 -13.67 3.77
C LEU A 60 -5.99 -14.68 3.52
N LYS A 61 -5.69 -15.77 2.80
CA LYS A 61 -6.66 -16.82 2.44
C LYS A 61 -7.24 -17.50 3.67
N ALA A 62 -6.43 -17.70 4.70
CA ALA A 62 -6.86 -18.34 5.95
C ALA A 62 -7.57 -17.38 6.91
N GLY A 63 -7.49 -16.05 6.69
CA GLY A 63 -7.97 -15.04 7.64
C GLY A 63 -7.13 -14.98 8.92
N GLY A 64 -5.84 -15.24 8.82
CA GLY A 64 -4.87 -15.32 9.91
C GLY A 64 -4.10 -16.65 9.92
N PRO A 65 -3.35 -16.97 10.98
CA PRO A 65 -3.08 -16.08 12.11
C PRO A 65 -2.23 -14.85 11.71
N TYR A 66 -2.43 -13.75 12.41
CA TYR A 66 -1.63 -12.53 12.24
C TYR A 66 -0.47 -12.49 13.25
N PRO A 67 0.62 -11.74 13.00
CA PRO A 67 0.84 -10.86 11.83
C PRO A 67 1.15 -11.62 10.55
N TYR A 68 1.10 -10.89 9.41
CA TYR A 68 1.64 -11.40 8.15
C TYR A 68 3.15 -11.65 8.26
N PRO A 69 3.69 -12.67 7.59
CA PRO A 69 5.14 -12.91 7.55
C PRO A 69 5.90 -11.74 6.93
N ASP A 70 7.15 -11.51 7.38
CA ASP A 70 8.05 -10.56 6.71
C ASP A 70 8.21 -10.92 5.23
N GLY A 71 8.30 -9.89 4.39
CA GLY A 71 8.28 -10.05 2.94
C GLY A 71 6.88 -10.16 2.33
N SER A 72 5.81 -10.10 3.14
CA SER A 72 4.45 -9.95 2.60
C SER A 72 4.30 -8.61 1.89
N VAL A 73 3.68 -8.63 0.71
CA VAL A 73 3.44 -7.43 -0.09
C VAL A 73 2.01 -7.44 -0.61
N PHE A 74 1.34 -6.31 -0.43
CA PHE A 74 0.08 -5.97 -1.08
C PHE A 74 0.37 -4.88 -2.10
N ALA A 75 -0.08 -5.08 -3.34
CA ALA A 75 0.00 -4.10 -4.41
C ALA A 75 -1.41 -3.78 -4.91
N ASP A 76 -1.72 -2.51 -5.01
CA ASP A 76 -3.02 -2.05 -5.50
C ASP A 76 -2.81 -1.27 -6.79
N ASP A 77 -3.37 -1.79 -7.87
CA ASP A 77 -3.35 -1.21 -9.21
C ASP A 77 -4.57 -0.31 -9.37
N VAL A 78 -4.36 0.99 -9.24
CA VAL A 78 -5.44 1.99 -9.24
C VAL A 78 -5.62 2.59 -10.63
N HIS A 79 -6.84 2.55 -11.12
CA HIS A 79 -7.23 3.05 -12.43
C HIS A 79 -8.31 4.14 -12.34
N GLU A 80 -8.34 5.01 -13.33
CA GLU A 80 -9.54 5.79 -13.59
C GLU A 80 -10.67 4.85 -14.02
N PHE A 81 -11.90 5.29 -13.90
CA PHE A 81 -13.05 4.58 -14.43
C PHE A 81 -14.08 5.55 -15.01
N SER A 82 -14.88 5.05 -15.91
CA SER A 82 -16.02 5.77 -16.48
C SER A 82 -17.26 4.89 -16.43
N MET A 83 -18.42 5.53 -16.46
CA MET A 83 -19.70 4.82 -16.59
C MET A 83 -20.26 5.05 -18.00
N LYS A 84 -20.52 3.95 -18.70
CA LYS A 84 -21.12 3.94 -20.01
C LYS A 84 -22.11 2.77 -20.13
N ASP A 85 -23.29 3.02 -20.65
CA ASP A 85 -24.32 2.00 -20.87
C ASP A 85 -24.60 1.17 -19.60
N SER A 86 -24.72 1.85 -18.44
CA SER A 86 -24.89 1.26 -17.10
C SER A 86 -23.75 0.32 -16.66
N SER A 87 -22.59 0.43 -17.28
CA SER A 87 -21.40 -0.36 -16.95
C SER A 87 -20.26 0.53 -16.49
N TYR A 88 -19.50 0.05 -15.51
CA TYR A 88 -18.22 0.67 -15.13
C TYR A 88 -17.10 0.10 -16.01
N LEU A 89 -16.44 1.00 -16.71
CA LEU A 89 -15.31 0.66 -17.59
C LEU A 89 -14.02 1.14 -17.00
N GLU A 90 -13.03 0.25 -16.92
CA GLU A 90 -11.68 0.57 -16.51
C GLU A 90 -11.05 1.57 -17.49
N GLY A 91 -10.38 2.58 -16.94
CA GLY A 91 -9.68 3.62 -17.68
C GLY A 91 -8.16 3.53 -17.53
N GLY A 92 -7.51 4.67 -17.73
CA GLY A 92 -6.06 4.78 -17.60
C GLY A 92 -5.55 4.50 -16.19
N LYS A 93 -4.31 4.01 -16.08
CA LYS A 93 -3.63 3.78 -14.81
C LYS A 93 -3.39 5.10 -14.09
N LYS A 94 -3.85 5.18 -12.86
CA LYS A 94 -3.75 6.36 -12.00
C LYS A 94 -2.56 6.28 -11.05
N ALA A 95 -2.38 5.11 -10.42
CA ALA A 95 -1.28 4.88 -9.50
C ALA A 95 -1.04 3.38 -9.32
N VAL A 96 0.12 3.04 -8.79
CA VAL A 96 0.36 1.78 -8.08
C VAL A 96 0.67 2.12 -6.64
N THR A 97 -0.07 1.53 -5.69
CA THR A 97 0.21 1.67 -4.27
C THR A 97 0.67 0.34 -3.69
N VAL A 98 1.51 0.39 -2.68
CA VAL A 98 2.08 -0.83 -2.10
C VAL A 98 2.18 -0.69 -0.58
N MET A 99 1.97 -1.79 0.13
CA MET A 99 2.41 -1.97 1.51
C MET A 99 3.30 -3.22 1.61
N VAL A 100 4.42 -3.08 2.32
CA VAL A 100 5.45 -4.11 2.47
C VAL A 100 5.70 -4.40 3.94
N LYS A 101 5.70 -5.68 4.33
CA LYS A 101 5.96 -6.13 5.70
C LYS A 101 7.44 -6.38 5.95
N ASP A 102 7.96 -5.76 6.98
CA ASP A 102 9.21 -6.07 7.67
C ASP A 102 9.07 -5.59 9.12
N GLU A 103 8.81 -6.51 10.02
CA GLU A 103 8.48 -6.23 11.42
C GLU A 103 9.57 -5.43 12.12
N LYS A 104 10.82 -5.76 11.83
CA LYS A 104 11.98 -5.12 12.46
C LYS A 104 12.27 -3.75 11.86
N LYS A 105 12.23 -3.64 10.53
CA LYS A 105 12.57 -2.42 9.81
C LYS A 105 11.52 -1.33 9.98
N TYR A 106 10.26 -1.71 10.01
CA TYR A 106 9.12 -0.79 10.07
C TYR A 106 8.35 -0.85 11.40
N ALA A 107 9.05 -1.13 12.50
CA ALA A 107 8.43 -1.31 13.83
C ALA A 107 7.54 -0.13 14.28
N SER A 108 7.90 1.11 13.92
CA SER A 108 7.12 2.31 14.26
C SER A 108 5.77 2.40 13.55
N THR A 109 5.56 1.62 12.51
CA THR A 109 4.34 1.56 11.69
C THR A 109 3.72 0.16 11.68
N GLY A 110 3.84 -0.55 12.81
CA GLY A 110 3.29 -1.91 12.94
C GLY A 110 3.93 -2.94 12.03
N GLY A 111 5.18 -2.72 11.62
CA GLY A 111 5.92 -3.59 10.71
C GLY A 111 5.61 -3.36 9.23
N TRP A 112 4.92 -2.28 8.85
CA TRP A 112 4.56 -1.99 7.47
C TRP A 112 5.16 -0.67 6.97
N SER A 113 5.62 -0.66 5.72
CA SER A 113 5.89 0.56 4.99
C SER A 113 5.03 0.65 3.75
N PHE A 114 4.87 1.88 3.22
CA PHE A 114 3.92 2.19 2.18
C PHE A 114 4.58 3.06 1.12
N GLN A 115 4.23 2.86 -0.15
CA GLN A 115 4.64 3.72 -1.24
C GLN A 115 3.52 3.85 -2.28
N VAL A 116 3.53 4.95 -2.98
CA VAL A 116 2.62 5.24 -4.11
C VAL A 116 3.46 5.72 -5.28
N TRP A 117 3.19 5.21 -6.47
CA TRP A 117 3.80 5.67 -7.72
C TRP A 117 2.76 6.22 -8.66
N ALA A 118 2.89 7.51 -9.02
CA ALA A 118 1.99 8.17 -9.97
C ALA A 118 2.02 7.48 -11.34
N GLY A 119 0.84 7.19 -11.89
CA GLY A 119 0.71 6.51 -13.18
C GLY A 119 1.29 5.08 -13.20
N GLY A 120 1.69 4.54 -12.04
CA GLY A 120 2.43 3.29 -11.97
C GLY A 120 3.86 3.37 -12.53
N ASP A 121 4.43 4.57 -12.60
CA ASP A 121 5.80 4.83 -13.09
C ASP A 121 6.79 4.70 -11.92
N PRO A 122 7.72 3.71 -11.94
CA PRO A 122 8.69 3.49 -10.86
C PRO A 122 9.59 4.71 -10.58
N SER A 123 9.73 5.63 -11.54
CA SER A 123 10.51 6.85 -11.38
C SER A 123 9.77 7.98 -10.65
N LYS A 124 8.48 7.77 -10.31
CA LYS A 124 7.61 8.79 -9.72
C LYS A 124 7.02 8.38 -8.36
N PRO A 125 7.86 8.05 -7.35
CA PRO A 125 7.37 7.78 -6.00
C PRO A 125 6.84 9.07 -5.37
N LEU A 126 5.73 8.95 -4.62
CA LEU A 126 5.04 10.10 -4.02
C LEU A 126 5.21 10.18 -2.50
N ILE A 127 5.54 9.07 -1.82
CA ILE A 127 5.57 9.01 -0.37
C ILE A 127 7.00 9.06 0.15
N GLY A 128 7.34 10.15 0.83
CA GLY A 128 8.62 10.29 1.54
C GLY A 128 8.57 9.71 2.95
N ASP A 129 7.46 9.94 3.68
CA ASP A 129 7.22 9.43 5.04
C ASP A 129 5.94 8.59 5.06
N ALA A 130 6.09 7.28 5.25
CA ALA A 130 4.98 6.33 5.26
C ALA A 130 4.10 6.40 6.52
N THR A 131 4.53 7.07 7.59
CA THR A 131 3.74 7.23 8.81
C THR A 131 2.53 8.13 8.59
N LYS A 132 2.62 9.06 7.65
CA LYS A 132 1.55 10.00 7.26
C LYS A 132 1.53 10.16 5.74
N PRO A 133 0.41 9.98 5.07
CA PRO A 133 -0.95 9.67 5.56
C PRO A 133 -1.26 8.17 5.68
N CYS A 134 -0.42 7.29 5.10
CA CYS A 134 -0.78 5.88 4.86
C CYS A 134 -1.06 5.12 6.15
N PHE A 135 -0.09 5.02 7.06
CA PHE A 135 -0.24 4.22 8.29
C PHE A 135 -1.37 4.73 9.18
N THR A 136 -1.57 6.05 9.27
CA THR A 136 -2.69 6.62 10.05
C THR A 136 -4.04 6.09 9.58
N CYS A 137 -4.25 5.99 8.26
CA CYS A 137 -5.47 5.44 7.68
C CYS A 137 -5.60 3.93 7.97
N HIS A 138 -4.50 3.18 8.01
CA HIS A 138 -4.49 1.74 8.26
C HIS A 138 -4.59 1.35 9.75
N THR A 139 -4.32 2.27 10.67
CA THR A 139 -4.31 2.00 12.13
C THR A 139 -5.60 1.34 12.66
N PRO A 140 -6.83 1.69 12.23
CA PRO A 140 -8.04 1.02 12.69
C PRO A 140 -8.09 -0.48 12.38
N GLN A 141 -7.30 -0.95 11.40
CA GLN A 141 -7.24 -2.36 10.99
C GLN A 141 -6.19 -3.19 11.74
N LYS A 142 -5.73 -2.71 12.91
CA LYS A 142 -4.69 -3.38 13.71
C LYS A 142 -5.00 -4.86 14.00
N ALA A 143 -6.26 -5.22 14.21
CA ALA A 143 -6.66 -6.60 14.46
C ALA A 143 -6.41 -7.55 13.27
N GLN A 144 -6.29 -6.99 12.06
CA GLN A 144 -5.99 -7.71 10.83
C GLN A 144 -4.59 -7.33 10.31
N ASP A 145 -3.67 -7.03 11.23
CA ASP A 145 -2.31 -6.57 10.92
C ASP A 145 -2.30 -5.40 9.93
N PHE A 146 -3.18 -4.40 10.18
CA PHE A 146 -3.29 -3.15 9.42
C PHE A 146 -3.73 -3.31 7.95
N THR A 147 -4.31 -4.45 7.56
CA THR A 147 -4.82 -4.67 6.19
C THR A 147 -6.33 -4.53 6.12
N PHE A 148 -6.84 -3.95 5.01
CA PHE A 148 -8.29 -3.85 4.74
C PHE A 148 -8.81 -5.05 3.95
N SER A 149 -7.94 -5.73 3.21
CA SER A 149 -8.34 -6.79 2.29
C SER A 149 -8.75 -8.05 3.05
N THR A 150 -9.80 -8.68 2.58
CA THR A 150 -10.22 -10.03 2.96
C THR A 150 -10.24 -10.89 1.70
N TYR A 151 -9.95 -12.19 1.84
CA TYR A 151 -10.03 -13.10 0.71
C TYR A 151 -11.50 -13.45 0.41
N ILE A 152 -11.89 -13.30 -0.84
CA ILE A 152 -13.19 -13.76 -1.36
C ILE A 152 -12.88 -14.91 -2.31
N PRO A 153 -13.32 -16.16 -2.01
CA PRO A 153 -13.03 -17.34 -2.81
C PRO A 153 -13.64 -17.28 -4.21
#